data_d8eb6a78c8ce29b1bcad06ca690ccac7
#
_entry.id   d8eb6a78c8ce29b1bcad06ca690ccac7
#
_cell.length_a   1.000
_cell.length_b   1.000
_cell.length_c   1.000
_cell.angle_alpha   90.00
_cell.angle_beta   90.00
_cell.angle_gamma   90.00
#
_symmetry.space_group_name_H-M   'P 1'
#
loop_
_entity.id
_entity.type
_entity.pdbx_description
1 polymer ?
#
loop_
_entity_poly.entity_id
_entity_poly.type
_entity_poly.pdbx_seq_one_letter_code
_entity_poly.pdbx_strand_id
1 'polypeptide(L)'
;MKVRRALLSVHDKTGVVDLARGLAALGVEILSTGGTARLLRESGVPVRDVAEVTGFPEMLDGRVKTLHPAIHGGILARRDVPAHLEALARHGIPPIDLVVVALYPFEATVAKPGVTPAEAIEQIDVGGPTMIRAAAKNHAAVAVVTDPSQYAGVLAELRAGGGALGDATRARLAQEAFRRTAQYDAAIAAWMRSPRAVPAAPAAPDELPHPLRLEAERALTLRYGENPHQAGAFYRTPGPAVGLGAMRQLHGPELGYNNLLDFSAALGLLLELEGPAAVVIKHTNPCGVALGPTVGSAMEKAKACDPVSIYGGIVGVNGTLDMAVVRALAGIFVEILFAPAYAPDALEELRRTKKKCRVFEVPCDRAALPQHLAEYRSVLGGLLAQSADLADLDEASLRTVSRRAPTPAEREALRFAWRVAKHAKSNAIVLTTRDQVVGVGAGQMNRVDSARIAVMRAHEVGLETRDTVCASDAFFPFRDGLDVVAEAGATAVIHPGGSLRDEEVIKAADERDMAMVLTGIRHFRH
;
A
#
# COMPACT_ATOMS: atom_id res chain seq x y z
N MET A 1 -14.03 36.94 -10.25
CA MET A 1 -15.04 36.75 -11.36
C MET A 1 -16.40 36.50 -10.75
N LYS A 2 -17.44 37.20 -11.17
CA LYS A 2 -18.82 37.01 -10.67
C LYS A 2 -19.49 35.86 -11.41
N VAL A 3 -20.05 34.92 -10.66
CA VAL A 3 -20.80 33.77 -11.20
C VAL A 3 -22.24 34.19 -11.43
N ARG A 4 -22.72 34.10 -12.67
CA ARG A 4 -24.10 34.43 -13.07
C ARG A 4 -24.86 33.19 -13.55
N ARG A 5 -24.13 32.21 -14.11
CA ARG A 5 -24.70 30.96 -14.63
C ARG A 5 -23.83 29.78 -14.24
N ALA A 6 -24.45 28.72 -13.72
CA ALA A 6 -23.83 27.48 -13.34
C ALA A 6 -24.43 26.30 -14.10
N LEU A 7 -23.57 25.37 -14.56
CA LEU A 7 -23.99 24.09 -15.12
C LEU A 7 -23.68 22.98 -14.12
N LEU A 8 -24.72 22.27 -13.67
CA LEU A 8 -24.63 21.18 -12.69
C LEU A 8 -24.98 19.85 -13.36
N SER A 9 -24.03 18.92 -13.42
CA SER A 9 -24.21 17.56 -13.95
C SER A 9 -23.40 16.58 -13.09
N VAL A 10 -24.02 16.02 -12.07
CA VAL A 10 -23.34 15.19 -11.08
C VAL A 10 -23.94 13.78 -11.04
N HIS A 11 -23.08 12.76 -10.96
CA HIS A 11 -23.54 11.41 -10.68
C HIS A 11 -23.83 11.24 -9.19
N ASP A 12 -22.86 11.56 -8.33
CA ASP A 12 -23.06 11.63 -6.88
C ASP A 12 -23.89 12.86 -6.52
N LYS A 13 -25.03 12.64 -5.88
CA LYS A 13 -25.98 13.68 -5.50
C LYS A 13 -25.70 14.30 -4.12
N THR A 14 -24.65 13.85 -3.44
CA THR A 14 -24.28 14.34 -2.09
C THR A 14 -24.09 15.85 -2.09
N GLY A 15 -24.86 16.56 -1.28
CA GLY A 15 -24.74 18.01 -1.07
C GLY A 15 -25.12 18.89 -2.26
N VAL A 16 -25.49 18.34 -3.43
CA VAL A 16 -25.76 19.15 -4.64
C VAL A 16 -26.99 20.04 -4.48
N VAL A 17 -27.99 19.61 -3.73
CA VAL A 17 -29.20 20.42 -3.47
C VAL A 17 -28.88 21.65 -2.66
N ASP A 18 -28.05 21.53 -1.61
CA ASP A 18 -27.64 22.65 -0.77
C ASP A 18 -26.75 23.64 -1.53
N LEU A 19 -25.83 23.10 -2.37
CA LEU A 19 -25.06 23.94 -3.28
C LEU A 19 -25.98 24.73 -4.21
N ALA A 20 -26.94 24.05 -4.86
CA ALA A 20 -27.85 24.66 -5.81
C ALA A 20 -28.77 25.73 -5.15
N ARG A 21 -29.31 25.46 -3.97
CA ARG A 21 -30.05 26.46 -3.17
C ARG A 21 -29.20 27.69 -2.86
N GLY A 22 -27.93 27.47 -2.46
CA GLY A 22 -27.01 28.55 -2.19
C GLY A 22 -26.69 29.39 -3.42
N LEU A 23 -26.51 28.76 -4.60
CA LEU A 23 -26.32 29.45 -5.87
C LEU A 23 -27.58 30.25 -6.28
N ALA A 24 -28.76 29.65 -6.18
CA ALA A 24 -30.03 30.31 -6.49
C ALA A 24 -30.27 31.53 -5.60
N ALA A 25 -29.95 31.43 -4.31
CA ALA A 25 -30.04 32.55 -3.36
C ALA A 25 -29.08 33.72 -3.72
N LEU A 26 -28.01 33.46 -4.44
CA LEU A 26 -27.08 34.46 -4.97
C LEU A 26 -27.51 34.98 -6.37
N GLY A 27 -28.66 34.56 -6.87
CA GLY A 27 -29.18 34.96 -8.19
C GLY A 27 -28.47 34.28 -9.37
N VAL A 28 -27.84 33.15 -9.15
CA VAL A 28 -27.16 32.35 -10.20
C VAL A 28 -28.21 31.52 -10.93
N GLU A 29 -28.26 31.64 -12.26
CA GLU A 29 -29.05 30.76 -13.12
C GLU A 29 -28.43 29.36 -13.15
N ILE A 30 -29.25 28.33 -12.91
CA ILE A 30 -28.77 26.93 -12.86
C ILE A 30 -29.24 26.20 -14.11
N LEU A 31 -28.27 25.68 -14.87
CA LEU A 31 -28.48 24.72 -15.95
C LEU A 31 -28.20 23.32 -15.42
N SER A 32 -29.02 22.35 -15.84
CA SER A 32 -28.76 20.95 -15.45
C SER A 32 -29.39 19.98 -16.47
N THR A 33 -29.10 18.70 -16.31
CA THR A 33 -29.59 17.65 -17.20
C THR A 33 -29.94 16.38 -16.45
N GLY A 34 -30.82 15.57 -16.99
CA GLY A 34 -31.15 14.23 -16.53
C GLY A 34 -31.56 14.15 -15.06
N GLY A 35 -31.00 13.17 -14.34
CA GLY A 35 -31.33 12.92 -12.93
C GLY A 35 -30.95 14.05 -11.97
N THR A 36 -29.94 14.88 -12.30
CA THR A 36 -29.58 16.05 -11.48
C THR A 36 -30.67 17.13 -11.61
N ALA A 37 -31.11 17.44 -12.82
CA ALA A 37 -32.18 18.42 -13.05
C ALA A 37 -33.51 18.01 -12.37
N ARG A 38 -33.85 16.72 -12.44
CA ARG A 38 -35.03 16.17 -11.76
C ARG A 38 -34.97 16.37 -10.26
N LEU A 39 -33.87 15.95 -9.62
CA LEU A 39 -33.67 16.10 -8.19
C LEU A 39 -33.78 17.56 -7.73
N LEU A 40 -33.17 18.49 -8.46
CA LEU A 40 -33.20 19.91 -8.13
C LEU A 40 -34.62 20.48 -8.22
N ARG A 41 -35.40 20.13 -9.26
CA ARG A 41 -36.82 20.55 -9.40
C ARG A 41 -37.69 20.00 -8.26
N GLU A 42 -37.54 18.71 -7.94
CA GLU A 42 -38.26 18.06 -6.83
C GLU A 42 -37.90 18.67 -5.48
N SER A 43 -36.70 19.23 -5.36
CA SER A 43 -36.22 19.93 -4.18
C SER A 43 -36.60 21.42 -4.13
N GLY A 44 -37.41 21.90 -5.11
CA GLY A 44 -37.86 23.28 -5.20
C GLY A 44 -36.81 24.29 -5.66
N VAL A 45 -35.72 23.83 -6.28
CA VAL A 45 -34.68 24.71 -6.84
C VAL A 45 -35.03 25.06 -8.28
N PRO A 46 -35.07 26.35 -8.67
CA PRO A 46 -35.23 26.75 -10.06
C PRO A 46 -34.09 26.24 -10.91
N VAL A 47 -34.38 25.43 -11.92
CA VAL A 47 -33.39 24.85 -12.83
C VAL A 47 -33.93 24.83 -14.25
N ARG A 48 -33.08 25.24 -15.18
CA ARG A 48 -33.35 25.19 -16.61
C ARG A 48 -32.70 23.96 -17.23
N ASP A 49 -33.41 23.25 -18.09
CA ASP A 49 -32.84 22.07 -18.72
C ASP A 49 -31.84 22.45 -19.82
N VAL A 50 -30.76 21.65 -19.96
CA VAL A 50 -29.79 21.84 -21.04
C VAL A 50 -30.43 21.73 -22.41
N ALA A 51 -31.43 20.85 -22.59
CA ALA A 51 -32.18 20.71 -23.84
C ALA A 51 -32.92 22.00 -24.25
N GLU A 52 -33.41 22.79 -23.25
CA GLU A 52 -34.03 24.09 -23.52
C GLU A 52 -33.01 25.15 -23.99
N VAL A 53 -31.77 25.04 -23.52
CA VAL A 53 -30.69 25.98 -23.88
C VAL A 53 -30.09 25.65 -25.22
N THR A 54 -29.98 24.35 -25.55
CA THR A 54 -29.40 23.90 -26.81
C THR A 54 -30.42 23.87 -27.96
N GLY A 55 -31.70 23.82 -27.63
CA GLY A 55 -32.78 23.54 -28.61
C GLY A 55 -32.71 22.13 -29.19
N PHE A 56 -31.94 21.25 -28.56
CA PHE A 56 -31.67 19.89 -29.05
C PHE A 56 -32.01 18.86 -27.96
N PRO A 57 -32.79 17.82 -28.28
CA PRO A 57 -33.17 16.80 -27.32
C PRO A 57 -31.99 15.91 -26.95
N GLU A 58 -32.07 15.28 -25.79
CA GLU A 58 -31.17 14.20 -25.39
C GLU A 58 -31.30 13.02 -26.37
N MET A 59 -30.18 12.46 -26.83
CA MET A 59 -30.10 11.38 -27.82
C MET A 59 -29.30 10.20 -27.30
N LEU A 60 -29.50 9.04 -27.97
CA LEU A 60 -28.73 7.82 -27.75
C LEU A 60 -28.71 7.41 -26.27
N ASP A 61 -29.89 7.33 -25.66
CA ASP A 61 -30.09 6.97 -24.25
C ASP A 61 -29.26 7.83 -23.28
N GLY A 62 -29.07 9.11 -23.65
CA GLY A 62 -28.35 10.07 -22.82
C GLY A 62 -26.85 10.17 -23.08
N ARG A 63 -26.29 9.43 -24.02
CA ARG A 63 -24.86 9.56 -24.38
C ARG A 63 -24.54 10.93 -24.97
N VAL A 64 -25.49 11.62 -25.58
CA VAL A 64 -25.36 12.97 -26.14
C VAL A 64 -26.37 13.89 -25.47
N LYS A 65 -25.88 14.73 -24.54
CA LYS A 65 -26.69 15.74 -23.81
C LYS A 65 -26.01 17.10 -23.81
N THR A 66 -24.75 17.13 -23.43
CA THR A 66 -23.94 18.36 -23.17
C THR A 66 -22.91 18.62 -24.26
N LEU A 67 -22.67 17.67 -25.17
CA LEU A 67 -21.74 17.81 -26.29
C LEU A 67 -22.34 18.68 -27.38
N HIS A 68 -22.52 19.98 -27.09
CA HIS A 68 -23.18 20.92 -27.97
C HIS A 68 -22.43 22.28 -27.98
N PRO A 69 -22.34 22.97 -29.15
CA PRO A 69 -21.68 24.27 -29.25
C PRO A 69 -22.21 25.33 -28.26
N ALA A 70 -23.53 25.35 -27.99
CA ALA A 70 -24.12 26.28 -27.02
C ALA A 70 -23.60 26.09 -25.61
N ILE A 71 -23.25 24.87 -25.20
CA ILE A 71 -22.67 24.55 -23.89
C ILE A 71 -21.18 24.85 -23.89
N HIS A 72 -20.42 24.22 -24.83
CA HIS A 72 -18.96 24.37 -24.87
C HIS A 72 -18.51 25.75 -25.29
N GLY A 73 -19.26 26.47 -26.14
CA GLY A 73 -19.03 27.88 -26.45
C GLY A 73 -19.16 28.76 -25.20
N GLY A 74 -20.24 28.55 -24.42
CA GLY A 74 -20.47 29.24 -23.16
C GLY A 74 -19.35 29.02 -22.13
N ILE A 75 -18.72 27.84 -22.11
CA ILE A 75 -17.60 27.50 -21.21
C ILE A 75 -16.26 28.03 -21.76
N LEU A 76 -15.96 27.79 -23.04
CA LEU A 76 -14.62 27.99 -23.62
C LEU A 76 -14.33 29.41 -24.07
N ALA A 77 -15.35 30.26 -24.27
CA ALA A 77 -15.13 31.63 -24.72
C ALA A 77 -14.31 32.43 -23.71
N ARG A 78 -13.19 32.99 -24.16
CA ARG A 78 -12.33 33.89 -23.39
C ARG A 78 -13.04 35.23 -23.22
N ARG A 79 -13.19 35.69 -21.98
CA ARG A 79 -13.93 36.92 -21.63
C ARG A 79 -13.10 38.19 -21.90
N ASP A 80 -11.77 38.04 -22.06
CA ASP A 80 -10.82 39.10 -22.39
C ASP A 80 -10.62 39.29 -23.89
N VAL A 81 -11.30 38.49 -24.76
CA VAL A 81 -11.21 38.55 -26.21
C VAL A 81 -12.55 39.04 -26.78
N PRO A 82 -12.66 40.30 -27.26
CA PRO A 82 -13.93 40.85 -27.79
C PRO A 82 -14.58 39.99 -28.87
N ALA A 83 -13.81 39.47 -29.82
CA ALA A 83 -14.29 38.62 -30.90
C ALA A 83 -14.97 37.33 -30.37
N HIS A 84 -14.55 36.78 -29.23
CA HIS A 84 -15.23 35.62 -28.63
C HIS A 84 -16.60 36.03 -28.05
N LEU A 85 -16.71 37.19 -27.43
CA LEU A 85 -17.98 37.68 -26.88
C LEU A 85 -18.97 38.04 -28.01
N GLU A 86 -18.49 38.66 -29.09
CA GLU A 86 -19.28 38.92 -30.30
C GLU A 86 -19.80 37.62 -30.95
N ALA A 87 -18.96 36.58 -31.03
CA ALA A 87 -19.36 35.28 -31.54
C ALA A 87 -20.45 34.66 -30.65
N LEU A 88 -20.30 34.69 -29.33
CA LEU A 88 -21.36 34.22 -28.40
C LEU A 88 -22.66 34.98 -28.60
N ALA A 89 -22.60 36.33 -28.66
CA ALA A 89 -23.79 37.18 -28.86
C ALA A 89 -24.48 36.88 -30.20
N ARG A 90 -23.72 36.73 -31.30
CA ARG A 90 -24.23 36.39 -32.62
C ARG A 90 -25.00 35.08 -32.66
N HIS A 91 -24.58 34.09 -31.87
CA HIS A 91 -25.22 32.79 -31.78
C HIS A 91 -26.19 32.66 -30.60
N GLY A 92 -26.46 33.72 -29.85
CA GLY A 92 -27.34 33.71 -28.68
C GLY A 92 -26.85 32.79 -27.55
N ILE A 93 -25.55 32.61 -27.43
CA ILE A 93 -24.95 31.71 -26.44
C ILE A 93 -24.53 32.53 -25.21
N PRO A 94 -25.22 32.37 -24.08
CA PRO A 94 -24.81 33.05 -22.84
C PRO A 94 -23.63 32.33 -22.19
N PRO A 95 -22.69 33.09 -21.56
CA PRO A 95 -21.56 32.51 -20.83
C PRO A 95 -21.98 31.61 -19.68
N ILE A 96 -21.19 30.57 -19.43
CA ILE A 96 -21.26 29.70 -18.25
C ILE A 96 -20.04 29.99 -17.38
N ASP A 97 -20.26 30.34 -16.09
CA ASP A 97 -19.21 30.83 -15.20
C ASP A 97 -18.78 29.78 -14.16
N LEU A 98 -19.66 28.80 -13.89
CA LEU A 98 -19.38 27.70 -12.96
C LEU A 98 -19.83 26.37 -13.59
N VAL A 99 -18.95 25.38 -13.55
CA VAL A 99 -19.23 24.01 -14.00
C VAL A 99 -19.04 23.08 -12.82
N VAL A 100 -20.09 22.34 -12.45
CA VAL A 100 -20.07 21.35 -11.36
C VAL A 100 -20.37 19.98 -11.97
N VAL A 101 -19.36 19.11 -12.03
CA VAL A 101 -19.47 17.81 -12.65
C VAL A 101 -18.82 16.74 -11.77
N ALA A 102 -19.61 15.76 -11.34
CA ALA A 102 -19.08 14.52 -10.76
C ALA A 102 -19.23 13.40 -11.81
N LEU A 103 -18.12 12.81 -12.19
CA LEU A 103 -18.04 11.77 -13.23
C LEU A 103 -18.81 10.50 -12.82
N TYR A 104 -19.17 9.70 -13.78
CA TYR A 104 -19.72 8.36 -13.52
C TYR A 104 -18.71 7.53 -12.73
N PRO A 105 -19.20 6.64 -11.82
CA PRO A 105 -18.35 5.91 -10.87
C PRO A 105 -17.70 4.69 -11.53
N PHE A 106 -16.92 4.89 -12.59
CA PHE A 106 -16.26 3.82 -13.34
C PHE A 106 -15.43 2.92 -12.41
N GLU A 107 -14.56 3.53 -11.57
CA GLU A 107 -13.68 2.80 -10.64
C GLU A 107 -14.49 1.95 -9.66
N ALA A 108 -15.57 2.49 -9.10
CA ALA A 108 -16.45 1.76 -8.19
C ALA A 108 -17.25 0.66 -8.89
N THR A 109 -17.57 0.85 -10.17
CA THR A 109 -18.29 -0.15 -10.95
C THR A 109 -17.41 -1.35 -11.27
N VAL A 110 -16.21 -1.12 -11.81
CA VAL A 110 -15.29 -2.21 -12.17
C VAL A 110 -14.73 -2.98 -10.97
N ALA A 111 -14.82 -2.40 -9.76
CA ALA A 111 -14.45 -3.06 -8.52
C ALA A 111 -15.51 -4.08 -8.04
N LYS A 112 -16.76 -4.02 -8.54
CA LYS A 112 -17.82 -4.93 -8.11
C LYS A 112 -17.59 -6.35 -8.67
N PRO A 113 -17.86 -7.41 -7.89
CA PRO A 113 -17.84 -8.77 -8.43
C PRO A 113 -18.89 -8.96 -9.54
N GLY A 114 -18.52 -9.68 -10.62
CA GLY A 114 -19.46 -10.10 -11.66
C GLY A 114 -19.84 -9.04 -12.68
N VAL A 115 -19.25 -7.84 -12.66
CA VAL A 115 -19.47 -6.81 -13.68
C VAL A 115 -19.00 -7.29 -15.05
N THR A 116 -19.87 -7.19 -16.04
CA THR A 116 -19.56 -7.51 -17.44
C THR A 116 -18.74 -6.40 -18.12
N PRO A 117 -17.97 -6.71 -19.16
CA PRO A 117 -17.28 -5.69 -19.95
C PRO A 117 -18.22 -4.63 -20.53
N ALA A 118 -19.41 -5.03 -20.97
CA ALA A 118 -20.40 -4.12 -21.54
C ALA A 118 -20.91 -3.10 -20.49
N GLU A 119 -21.22 -3.57 -19.26
CA GLU A 119 -21.64 -2.70 -18.16
C GLU A 119 -20.52 -1.73 -17.75
N ALA A 120 -19.27 -2.18 -17.71
CA ALA A 120 -18.12 -1.33 -17.40
C ALA A 120 -17.93 -0.24 -18.48
N ILE A 121 -17.98 -0.61 -19.77
CA ILE A 121 -17.84 0.33 -20.90
C ILE A 121 -18.95 1.40 -20.85
N GLU A 122 -20.17 1.04 -20.50
CA GLU A 122 -21.29 1.98 -20.41
C GLU A 122 -21.12 3.02 -19.28
N GLN A 123 -20.25 2.75 -18.29
CA GLN A 123 -19.90 3.71 -17.24
C GLN A 123 -18.74 4.64 -17.61
N ILE A 124 -18.22 4.56 -18.84
CA ILE A 124 -17.20 5.50 -19.31
C ILE A 124 -17.88 6.81 -19.69
N ASP A 125 -17.68 7.84 -18.86
CA ASP A 125 -18.22 9.18 -19.09
C ASP A 125 -17.39 9.92 -20.15
N VAL A 126 -18.05 10.42 -21.19
CA VAL A 126 -17.43 11.22 -22.27
C VAL A 126 -17.76 12.71 -22.09
N GLY A 127 -19.02 13.02 -21.81
CA GLY A 127 -19.50 14.40 -21.69
C GLY A 127 -18.95 15.12 -20.45
N GLY A 128 -18.87 14.43 -19.32
CA GLY A 128 -18.34 14.96 -18.07
C GLY A 128 -16.89 15.41 -18.18
N PRO A 129 -15.93 14.54 -18.57
CA PRO A 129 -14.54 14.93 -18.78
C PRO A 129 -14.37 16.07 -19.78
N THR A 130 -15.18 16.11 -20.84
CA THR A 130 -15.11 17.19 -21.84
C THR A 130 -15.48 18.54 -21.23
N MET A 131 -16.55 18.62 -20.43
CA MET A 131 -16.95 19.84 -19.71
C MET A 131 -15.91 20.26 -18.66
N ILE A 132 -15.42 19.30 -17.87
CA ILE A 132 -14.38 19.55 -16.85
C ILE A 132 -13.15 20.15 -17.50
N ARG A 133 -12.63 19.53 -18.57
CA ARG A 133 -11.43 19.99 -19.26
C ARG A 133 -11.63 21.35 -19.94
N ALA A 134 -12.80 21.61 -20.51
CA ALA A 134 -13.15 22.89 -21.10
C ALA A 134 -13.14 24.02 -20.05
N ALA A 135 -13.79 23.80 -18.91
CA ALA A 135 -13.84 24.77 -17.80
C ALA A 135 -12.45 24.99 -17.18
N ALA A 136 -11.70 23.92 -16.91
CA ALA A 136 -10.36 24.00 -16.37
C ALA A 136 -9.39 24.73 -17.30
N LYS A 137 -9.47 24.50 -18.60
CA LYS A 137 -8.69 25.24 -19.61
C LYS A 137 -8.98 26.75 -19.57
N ASN A 138 -10.22 27.14 -19.33
CA ASN A 138 -10.68 28.54 -19.28
C ASN A 138 -10.84 29.06 -17.84
N HIS A 139 -10.04 28.56 -16.88
CA HIS A 139 -10.16 28.91 -15.45
C HIS A 139 -10.05 30.41 -15.12
N ALA A 140 -9.44 31.19 -16.01
CA ALA A 140 -9.44 32.63 -15.88
C ALA A 140 -10.88 33.23 -15.89
N ALA A 141 -11.83 32.54 -16.54
CA ALA A 141 -13.20 32.99 -16.71
C ALA A 141 -14.28 32.01 -16.20
N VAL A 142 -13.91 30.79 -15.81
CA VAL A 142 -14.84 29.74 -15.39
C VAL A 142 -14.26 28.99 -14.20
N ALA A 143 -15.08 28.79 -13.17
CA ALA A 143 -14.75 27.87 -12.08
C ALA A 143 -15.22 26.45 -12.41
N VAL A 144 -14.47 25.43 -11.97
CA VAL A 144 -14.82 24.01 -12.16
C VAL A 144 -14.74 23.27 -10.85
N VAL A 145 -15.80 22.56 -10.50
CA VAL A 145 -15.93 21.78 -9.26
C VAL A 145 -16.18 20.32 -9.64
N THR A 146 -15.38 19.41 -9.11
CA THR A 146 -15.39 18.00 -9.51
C THR A 146 -15.67 17.03 -8.37
N ASP A 147 -15.77 17.55 -7.14
CA ASP A 147 -15.96 16.74 -5.93
C ASP A 147 -16.90 17.43 -4.92
N PRO A 148 -17.83 16.69 -4.26
CA PRO A 148 -18.72 17.23 -3.25
C PRO A 148 -18.01 17.94 -2.08
N SER A 149 -16.81 17.51 -1.71
CA SER A 149 -16.01 18.14 -0.63
C SER A 149 -15.66 19.61 -0.92
N GLN A 150 -15.68 20.03 -2.19
CA GLN A 150 -15.39 21.40 -2.61
C GLN A 150 -16.57 22.35 -2.45
N TYR A 151 -17.82 21.83 -2.33
CA TYR A 151 -19.05 22.63 -2.37
C TYR A 151 -19.12 23.68 -1.28
N ALA A 152 -18.83 23.29 -0.04
CA ALA A 152 -18.92 24.19 1.11
C ALA A 152 -17.95 25.37 0.99
N GLY A 153 -16.70 25.11 0.59
CA GLY A 153 -15.68 26.14 0.41
C GLY A 153 -16.00 27.12 -0.72
N VAL A 154 -16.46 26.60 -1.86
CA VAL A 154 -16.87 27.41 -3.01
C VAL A 154 -18.07 28.29 -2.64
N LEU A 155 -19.07 27.72 -1.97
CA LEU A 155 -20.26 28.47 -1.58
C LEU A 155 -19.96 29.55 -0.53
N ALA A 156 -19.07 29.27 0.42
CA ALA A 156 -18.63 30.24 1.43
C ALA A 156 -17.92 31.44 0.76
N GLU A 157 -17.00 31.18 -0.18
CA GLU A 157 -16.31 32.24 -0.92
C GLU A 157 -17.27 33.06 -1.79
N LEU A 158 -18.21 32.43 -2.50
CA LEU A 158 -19.24 33.12 -3.27
C LEU A 158 -20.09 34.05 -2.40
N ARG A 159 -20.49 33.61 -1.22
CA ARG A 159 -21.25 34.44 -0.27
C ARG A 159 -20.44 35.64 0.24
N ALA A 160 -19.20 35.40 0.63
CA ALA A 160 -18.31 36.46 1.11
C ALA A 160 -17.92 37.45 -0.01
N GLY A 161 -17.77 36.98 -1.24
CA GLY A 161 -17.37 37.75 -2.42
C GLY A 161 -18.54 38.36 -3.20
N GLY A 162 -19.77 38.40 -2.68
CA GLY A 162 -20.93 38.93 -3.40
C GLY A 162 -21.24 38.23 -4.73
N GLY A 163 -21.04 36.90 -4.75
CA GLY A 163 -21.23 36.04 -5.93
C GLY A 163 -19.99 35.90 -6.79
N ALA A 164 -18.80 36.28 -6.29
CA ALA A 164 -17.54 36.17 -7.01
C ALA A 164 -16.59 35.14 -6.42
N LEU A 165 -15.79 34.49 -7.29
CA LEU A 165 -14.67 33.62 -6.92
C LEU A 165 -13.33 34.26 -7.34
N GLY A 166 -12.33 34.17 -6.45
CA GLY A 166 -10.99 34.66 -6.67
C GLY A 166 -10.19 33.84 -7.70
N ASP A 167 -9.14 34.44 -8.25
CA ASP A 167 -8.30 33.81 -9.25
C ASP A 167 -7.54 32.61 -8.69
N ALA A 168 -7.06 32.70 -7.46
CA ALA A 168 -6.34 31.61 -6.80
C ALA A 168 -7.23 30.37 -6.60
N THR A 169 -8.50 30.58 -6.19
CA THR A 169 -9.46 29.48 -6.05
C THR A 169 -9.75 28.82 -7.38
N ARG A 170 -10.00 29.60 -8.43
CA ARG A 170 -10.27 29.04 -9.77
C ARG A 170 -9.08 28.27 -10.31
N ALA A 171 -7.83 28.79 -10.15
CA ALA A 171 -6.61 28.09 -10.55
C ALA A 171 -6.43 26.76 -9.79
N ARG A 172 -6.64 26.74 -8.47
CA ARG A 172 -6.61 25.52 -7.66
C ARG A 172 -7.65 24.49 -8.11
N LEU A 173 -8.91 24.93 -8.30
CA LEU A 173 -9.97 24.05 -8.78
C LEU A 173 -9.66 23.47 -10.18
N ALA A 174 -9.06 24.27 -11.07
CA ALA A 174 -8.64 23.79 -12.40
C ALA A 174 -7.53 22.73 -12.33
N GLN A 175 -6.57 22.91 -11.42
CA GLN A 175 -5.53 21.90 -11.17
C GLN A 175 -6.15 20.59 -10.68
N GLU A 176 -7.07 20.66 -9.71
CA GLU A 176 -7.77 19.49 -9.18
C GLU A 176 -8.63 18.80 -10.26
N ALA A 177 -9.28 19.58 -11.12
CA ALA A 177 -10.07 19.08 -12.24
C ALA A 177 -9.21 18.30 -13.25
N PHE A 178 -8.04 18.82 -13.64
CA PHE A 178 -7.12 18.07 -14.52
C PHE A 178 -6.56 16.83 -13.83
N ARG A 179 -6.26 16.89 -12.54
CA ARG A 179 -5.86 15.69 -11.78
C ARG A 179 -6.96 14.62 -11.80
N ARG A 180 -8.22 15.02 -11.56
CA ARG A 180 -9.37 14.08 -11.56
C ARG A 180 -9.57 13.42 -12.93
N THR A 181 -9.50 14.17 -14.03
CA THR A 181 -9.64 13.59 -15.38
C THR A 181 -8.47 12.66 -15.72
N ALA A 182 -7.23 13.01 -15.32
CA ALA A 182 -6.07 12.15 -15.52
C ALA A 182 -6.18 10.83 -14.76
N GLN A 183 -6.67 10.85 -13.51
CA GLN A 183 -6.93 9.64 -12.72
C GLN A 183 -8.01 8.76 -13.35
N TYR A 184 -9.10 9.39 -13.80
CA TYR A 184 -10.21 8.72 -14.45
C TYR A 184 -9.76 7.99 -15.74
N ASP A 185 -9.04 8.68 -16.62
CA ASP A 185 -8.50 8.10 -17.86
C ASP A 185 -7.47 6.98 -17.57
N ALA A 186 -6.65 7.15 -16.52
CA ALA A 186 -5.71 6.12 -16.09
C ALA A 186 -6.41 4.85 -15.59
N ALA A 187 -7.50 5.00 -14.83
CA ALA A 187 -8.32 3.87 -14.36
C ALA A 187 -8.97 3.11 -15.53
N ILE A 188 -9.53 3.82 -16.51
CA ILE A 188 -10.08 3.23 -17.74
C ILE A 188 -8.98 2.47 -18.50
N ALA A 189 -7.83 3.12 -18.74
CA ALA A 189 -6.72 2.52 -19.46
C ALA A 189 -6.15 1.29 -18.75
N ALA A 190 -6.12 1.30 -17.42
CA ALA A 190 -5.71 0.13 -16.62
C ALA A 190 -6.72 -1.02 -16.76
N TRP A 191 -8.02 -0.71 -16.65
CA TRP A 191 -9.07 -1.71 -16.81
C TRP A 191 -9.07 -2.32 -18.22
N MET A 192 -8.92 -1.49 -19.28
CA MET A 192 -8.84 -1.95 -20.66
C MET A 192 -7.68 -2.92 -20.94
N ARG A 193 -6.61 -2.89 -20.14
CA ARG A 193 -5.50 -3.85 -20.22
C ARG A 193 -5.78 -5.15 -19.44
N SER A 194 -6.80 -5.17 -18.60
CA SER A 194 -7.11 -6.35 -17.79
C SER A 194 -7.79 -7.45 -18.64
N PRO A 195 -7.58 -8.74 -18.32
CA PRO A 195 -8.28 -9.85 -18.99
C PRO A 195 -9.81 -9.79 -18.85
N ARG A 196 -10.33 -8.97 -17.93
CA ARG A 196 -11.78 -8.74 -17.74
C ARG A 196 -12.38 -7.83 -18.81
N ALA A 197 -11.59 -6.93 -19.39
CA ALA A 197 -12.08 -5.98 -20.40
C ALA A 197 -12.01 -6.53 -21.81
N VAL A 198 -10.92 -7.16 -22.16
CA VAL A 198 -10.66 -7.75 -23.48
C VAL A 198 -10.14 -9.16 -23.25
N PRO A 199 -10.73 -10.20 -23.87
CA PRO A 199 -10.14 -11.53 -23.88
C PRO A 199 -8.83 -11.46 -24.67
N ALA A 200 -7.77 -11.01 -24.03
CA ALA A 200 -6.42 -11.08 -24.56
C ALA A 200 -5.84 -12.46 -24.23
N ALA A 201 -4.90 -12.91 -25.06
CA ALA A 201 -4.03 -14.01 -24.65
C ALA A 201 -3.49 -13.73 -23.24
N PRO A 202 -3.47 -14.70 -22.32
CA PRO A 202 -3.03 -14.47 -20.97
C PRO A 202 -1.66 -13.78 -21.03
N ALA A 203 -1.59 -12.55 -20.52
CA ALA A 203 -0.31 -11.92 -20.26
C ALA A 203 0.49 -12.88 -19.39
N ALA A 204 1.76 -13.09 -19.72
CA ALA A 204 2.63 -13.92 -18.89
C ALA A 204 2.52 -13.37 -17.45
N PRO A 205 2.36 -14.24 -16.42
CA PRO A 205 2.07 -13.83 -15.05
C PRO A 205 3.11 -12.89 -14.41
N ASP A 206 4.24 -12.65 -15.06
CA ASP A 206 5.39 -11.90 -14.55
C ASP A 206 5.74 -10.65 -15.37
N GLU A 207 4.85 -10.16 -16.24
CA GLU A 207 5.19 -9.00 -17.06
C GLU A 207 5.01 -7.69 -16.28
N LEU A 208 6.13 -7.03 -15.95
CA LEU A 208 6.12 -5.71 -15.33
C LEU A 208 5.52 -4.67 -16.29
N PRO A 209 4.74 -3.68 -15.80
CA PRO A 209 3.99 -2.77 -16.65
C PRO A 209 4.90 -1.86 -17.51
N HIS A 210 4.51 -1.66 -18.77
CA HIS A 210 5.16 -0.71 -19.68
C HIS A 210 4.12 0.23 -20.30
N PRO A 211 4.18 1.55 -20.05
CA PRO A 211 5.04 2.27 -19.11
C PRO A 211 4.65 2.02 -17.64
N LEU A 212 5.64 2.12 -16.72
CA LEU A 212 5.37 2.10 -15.29
C LEU A 212 4.78 3.44 -14.84
N ARG A 213 3.63 3.38 -14.16
CA ARG A 213 2.99 4.53 -13.51
C ARG A 213 2.78 4.20 -12.04
N LEU A 214 3.34 5.04 -11.17
CA LEU A 214 3.15 4.93 -9.72
C LEU A 214 2.24 6.07 -9.27
N GLU A 215 1.14 5.71 -8.63
CA GLU A 215 0.23 6.66 -8.00
C GLU A 215 0.09 6.27 -6.53
N ALA A 216 0.27 7.25 -5.65
CA ALA A 216 0.12 7.04 -4.22
C ALA A 216 -0.24 8.36 -3.54
N GLU A 217 -1.10 8.29 -2.51
CA GLU A 217 -1.51 9.44 -1.72
C GLU A 217 -0.65 9.58 -0.47
N ARG A 218 -0.20 10.80 -0.17
CA ARG A 218 0.54 11.05 1.06
C ARG A 218 -0.37 10.87 2.28
N ALA A 219 -0.17 9.75 2.99
CA ALA A 219 -0.92 9.42 4.19
C ALA A 219 -0.34 10.08 5.45
N LEU A 220 1.01 10.18 5.54
CA LEU A 220 1.69 10.78 6.68
C LEU A 220 2.85 11.65 6.21
N THR A 221 2.99 12.83 6.79
CA THR A 221 4.25 13.58 6.77
C THR A 221 5.08 13.10 7.96
N LEU A 222 6.31 12.68 7.72
CA LEU A 222 7.20 12.21 8.76
C LEU A 222 8.08 13.35 9.25
N ARG A 223 8.57 13.25 10.48
CA ARG A 223 9.42 14.27 11.08
C ARG A 223 10.68 14.54 10.25
N TYR A 224 11.27 13.49 9.68
CA TYR A 224 12.41 13.51 8.75
C TYR A 224 12.50 12.15 8.04
N GLY A 225 13.38 12.02 7.06
CA GLY A 225 13.66 10.77 6.37
C GLY A 225 14.49 9.80 7.21
N GLU A 226 15.39 9.06 6.57
CA GLU A 226 16.32 8.17 7.30
C GLU A 226 17.25 8.96 8.23
N ASN A 227 17.63 10.15 7.81
CA ASN A 227 18.46 11.08 8.57
C ASN A 227 17.75 12.42 8.81
N PRO A 228 18.10 13.18 9.87
CA PRO A 228 17.39 14.40 10.25
C PRO A 228 17.35 15.52 9.20
N HIS A 229 18.30 15.55 8.27
CA HIS A 229 18.36 16.54 7.19
C HIS A 229 17.50 16.17 5.96
N GLN A 230 16.91 14.97 5.94
CA GLN A 230 16.12 14.48 4.82
C GLN A 230 14.62 14.66 5.10
N ALA A 231 13.87 15.15 4.14
CA ALA A 231 12.40 15.13 4.21
C ALA A 231 11.88 13.70 4.05
N GLY A 232 10.83 13.35 4.79
CA GLY A 232 10.21 12.03 4.74
C GLY A 232 8.70 12.10 4.73
N ALA A 233 8.07 11.13 4.06
CA ALA A 233 6.63 10.95 4.05
C ALA A 233 6.29 9.47 3.79
N PHE A 234 5.14 9.03 4.29
CA PHE A 234 4.54 7.76 3.95
C PHE A 234 3.40 7.97 2.96
N TYR A 235 3.45 7.24 1.88
CA TYR A 235 2.43 7.27 0.84
C TYR A 235 1.68 5.93 0.84
N ARG A 236 0.36 6.01 0.71
CA ARG A 236 -0.53 4.85 0.56
C ARG A 236 -0.84 4.65 -0.91
N THR A 237 -0.75 3.42 -1.38
CA THR A 237 -1.20 3.03 -2.71
C THR A 237 -2.73 3.00 -2.78
N PRO A 238 -3.34 3.33 -3.95
CA PRO A 238 -4.78 3.19 -4.16
C PRO A 238 -5.25 1.73 -4.01
N GLY A 239 -6.50 1.56 -3.60
CA GLY A 239 -7.12 0.24 -3.45
C GLY A 239 -7.35 -0.16 -1.99
N PRO A 240 -7.63 -1.45 -1.72
CA PRO A 240 -7.82 -1.96 -0.36
C PRO A 240 -6.59 -1.70 0.50
N ALA A 241 -6.80 -1.21 1.71
CA ALA A 241 -5.72 -0.98 2.65
C ALA A 241 -5.19 -2.31 3.18
N VAL A 242 -3.93 -2.63 2.88
CA VAL A 242 -3.24 -3.85 3.33
C VAL A 242 -1.92 -3.50 4.01
N GLY A 243 -1.40 -4.40 4.82
CA GLY A 243 -0.14 -4.19 5.52
C GLY A 243 -0.12 -2.87 6.29
N LEU A 244 0.96 -2.09 6.16
CA LEU A 244 1.07 -0.76 6.81
C LEU A 244 0.02 0.25 6.32
N GLY A 245 -0.57 0.05 5.14
CA GLY A 245 -1.68 0.87 4.65
C GLY A 245 -2.93 0.77 5.53
N ALA A 246 -3.10 -0.35 6.24
CA ALA A 246 -4.21 -0.62 7.14
C ALA A 246 -3.90 -0.36 8.63
N MET A 247 -2.68 0.07 8.97
CA MET A 247 -2.28 0.30 10.36
C MET A 247 -3.11 1.39 11.04
N ARG A 248 -3.45 1.18 12.30
CA ARG A 248 -4.12 2.15 13.17
C ARG A 248 -3.30 2.39 14.43
N GLN A 249 -2.84 3.61 14.65
CA GLN A 249 -2.11 3.95 15.87
C GLN A 249 -3.08 4.08 17.05
N LEU A 250 -2.81 3.33 18.12
CA LEU A 250 -3.60 3.32 19.36
C LEU A 250 -2.98 4.19 20.46
N HIS A 251 -1.65 4.36 20.43
CA HIS A 251 -0.89 5.09 21.46
C HIS A 251 0.50 5.47 20.94
N GLY A 252 1.13 6.44 21.61
CA GLY A 252 2.52 6.83 21.44
C GLY A 252 2.75 8.03 20.52
N PRO A 253 4.01 8.47 20.36
CA PRO A 253 4.38 9.61 19.54
C PRO A 253 4.29 9.32 18.04
N GLU A 254 4.54 10.35 17.21
CA GLU A 254 4.58 10.24 15.75
C GLU A 254 5.62 9.24 15.24
N LEU A 255 5.37 8.67 14.07
CA LEU A 255 6.28 7.75 13.38
C LEU A 255 7.43 8.49 12.72
N GLY A 256 8.61 7.85 12.75
CA GLY A 256 9.75 8.20 11.92
C GLY A 256 9.87 7.28 10.70
N TYR A 257 10.72 7.65 9.75
CA TYR A 257 10.99 6.88 8.53
C TYR A 257 11.55 5.48 8.86
N ASN A 258 12.60 5.40 9.69
CA ASN A 258 13.19 4.13 10.11
C ASN A 258 12.22 3.23 10.88
N ASN A 259 11.29 3.85 11.64
CA ASN A 259 10.23 3.08 12.29
C ASN A 259 9.34 2.33 11.29
N LEU A 260 8.98 2.97 10.17
CA LEU A 260 8.16 2.34 9.13
C LEU A 260 8.92 1.25 8.36
N LEU A 261 10.23 1.44 8.10
CA LEU A 261 11.06 0.42 7.48
C LEU A 261 11.14 -0.85 8.34
N ASP A 262 11.47 -0.69 9.62
CA ASP A 262 11.57 -1.80 10.56
C ASP A 262 10.19 -2.44 10.82
N PHE A 263 9.12 -1.64 10.89
CA PHE A 263 7.75 -2.14 11.03
C PHE A 263 7.34 -2.99 9.82
N SER A 264 7.65 -2.54 8.60
CA SER A 264 7.39 -3.31 7.38
C SER A 264 8.13 -4.64 7.38
N ALA A 265 9.39 -4.65 7.82
CA ALA A 265 10.18 -5.87 7.93
C ALA A 265 9.59 -6.84 8.98
N ALA A 266 9.15 -6.30 10.14
CA ALA A 266 8.56 -7.08 11.20
C ALA A 266 7.20 -7.70 10.79
N LEU A 267 6.34 -6.92 10.16
CA LEU A 267 5.06 -7.40 9.67
C LEU A 267 5.25 -8.45 8.57
N GLY A 268 6.17 -8.21 7.62
CA GLY A 268 6.46 -9.17 6.55
C GLY A 268 6.90 -10.54 7.08
N LEU A 269 7.79 -10.57 8.07
CA LEU A 269 8.21 -11.83 8.70
C LEU A 269 7.04 -12.46 9.48
N LEU A 270 6.29 -11.67 10.25
CA LEU A 270 5.19 -12.19 11.07
C LEU A 270 4.10 -12.86 10.22
N LEU A 271 3.84 -12.35 9.01
CA LEU A 271 2.88 -12.92 8.07
C LEU A 271 3.30 -14.29 7.47
N GLU A 272 4.59 -14.66 7.57
CA GLU A 272 5.09 -15.97 7.13
C GLU A 272 4.93 -17.07 8.20
N LEU A 273 4.66 -16.68 9.47
CA LEU A 273 4.66 -17.61 10.60
C LEU A 273 3.27 -18.15 10.88
N GLU A 274 3.19 -19.47 11.05
CA GLU A 274 1.98 -20.18 11.39
C GLU A 274 1.86 -20.41 12.91
N GLY A 275 0.63 -20.37 13.44
CA GLY A 275 0.37 -20.48 14.88
C GLY A 275 0.77 -19.21 15.64
N PRO A 276 0.62 -19.21 16.98
CA PRO A 276 0.98 -18.05 17.78
C PRO A 276 2.49 -17.75 17.70
N ALA A 277 2.83 -16.56 17.24
CA ALA A 277 4.20 -16.13 16.96
C ALA A 277 4.52 -14.75 17.54
N ALA A 278 5.80 -14.52 17.79
CA ALA A 278 6.35 -13.22 18.12
C ALA A 278 7.62 -12.97 17.32
N VAL A 279 7.77 -11.73 16.87
CA VAL A 279 8.95 -11.26 16.12
C VAL A 279 9.52 -10.01 16.76
N VAL A 280 10.84 -9.91 16.73
CA VAL A 280 11.61 -8.71 17.13
C VAL A 280 12.53 -8.36 15.98
N ILE A 281 12.37 -7.15 15.45
CA ILE A 281 13.20 -6.63 14.37
C ILE A 281 14.01 -5.44 14.86
N LYS A 282 15.25 -5.36 14.42
CA LYS A 282 16.10 -4.19 14.56
C LYS A 282 16.91 -3.96 13.30
N HIS A 283 16.84 -2.70 12.77
CA HIS A 283 17.52 -2.33 11.53
C HIS A 283 17.19 -3.29 10.37
N THR A 284 15.88 -3.56 10.22
CA THR A 284 15.29 -4.47 9.23
C THR A 284 15.70 -5.95 9.32
N ASN A 285 16.47 -6.34 10.34
CA ASN A 285 16.87 -7.73 10.56
C ASN A 285 16.13 -8.37 11.75
N PRO A 286 15.79 -9.66 11.68
CA PRO A 286 15.29 -10.40 12.83
C PRO A 286 16.37 -10.58 13.88
N CYS A 287 16.12 -10.15 15.10
CA CYS A 287 16.98 -10.43 16.26
C CYS A 287 16.29 -11.34 17.30
N GLY A 288 14.97 -11.52 17.19
CA GLY A 288 14.22 -12.47 18.00
C GLY A 288 12.98 -12.94 17.26
N VAL A 289 12.84 -14.26 17.09
CA VAL A 289 11.66 -14.86 16.47
C VAL A 289 11.33 -16.16 17.18
N ALA A 290 10.09 -16.34 17.56
CA ALA A 290 9.67 -17.59 18.16
C ALA A 290 8.19 -17.90 17.93
N LEU A 291 7.88 -19.18 17.98
CA LEU A 291 6.54 -19.73 18.04
C LEU A 291 6.25 -20.22 19.47
N GLY A 292 4.99 -20.34 19.81
CA GLY A 292 4.58 -20.89 21.09
C GLY A 292 3.12 -21.32 21.12
N PRO A 293 2.66 -21.98 22.19
CA PRO A 293 1.24 -22.29 22.35
C PRO A 293 0.36 -21.04 22.54
N THR A 294 0.96 -19.91 22.95
CA THR A 294 0.31 -18.60 23.08
C THR A 294 1.26 -17.51 22.59
N VAL A 295 0.73 -16.34 22.22
CA VAL A 295 1.58 -15.18 21.85
C VAL A 295 2.46 -14.71 23.03
N GLY A 296 2.01 -14.87 24.26
CA GLY A 296 2.81 -14.55 25.46
C GLY A 296 4.03 -15.46 25.58
N SER A 297 3.88 -16.78 25.42
CA SER A 297 4.99 -17.73 25.43
C SER A 297 5.93 -17.55 24.25
N ALA A 298 5.38 -17.25 23.06
CA ALA A 298 6.19 -16.90 21.89
C ALA A 298 7.04 -15.63 22.16
N MET A 299 6.45 -14.62 22.81
CA MET A 299 7.17 -13.38 23.14
C MET A 299 8.32 -13.61 24.15
N GLU A 300 8.12 -14.42 25.16
CA GLU A 300 9.20 -14.76 26.12
C GLU A 300 10.38 -15.44 25.42
N LYS A 301 10.11 -16.39 24.52
CA LYS A 301 11.15 -17.03 23.71
C LYS A 301 11.81 -16.06 22.74
N ALA A 302 11.04 -15.24 22.01
CA ALA A 302 11.58 -14.26 21.06
C ALA A 302 12.49 -13.24 21.74
N LYS A 303 12.13 -12.79 22.94
CA LYS A 303 12.97 -11.92 23.78
C LYS A 303 14.29 -12.58 24.18
N ALA A 304 14.27 -13.87 24.46
CA ALA A 304 15.47 -14.60 24.87
C ALA A 304 16.50 -14.81 23.75
N CYS A 305 16.10 -14.66 22.47
CA CYS A 305 17.01 -14.82 21.33
C CYS A 305 18.13 -13.76 21.34
N ASP A 306 17.81 -12.51 21.65
CA ASP A 306 18.78 -11.42 21.79
C ASP A 306 18.22 -10.34 22.74
N PRO A 307 18.41 -10.52 24.05
CA PRO A 307 17.89 -9.60 25.06
C PRO A 307 18.54 -8.21 25.02
N VAL A 308 19.66 -8.06 24.31
CA VAL A 308 20.35 -6.78 24.10
C VAL A 308 19.74 -6.01 22.94
N SER A 309 19.58 -6.66 21.79
CA SER A 309 19.11 -6.00 20.56
C SER A 309 17.62 -5.66 20.59
N ILE A 310 16.81 -6.35 21.40
CA ILE A 310 15.38 -6.02 21.57
C ILE A 310 15.17 -4.58 22.08
N TYR A 311 16.13 -4.02 22.80
CA TYR A 311 16.05 -2.64 23.29
C TYR A 311 15.98 -1.65 22.11
N GLY A 312 14.87 -0.91 22.02
CA GLY A 312 14.61 0.00 20.90
C GLY A 312 14.23 -0.71 19.59
N GLY A 313 13.90 -1.99 19.62
CA GLY A 313 13.42 -2.76 18.48
C GLY A 313 11.92 -2.57 18.20
N ILE A 314 11.49 -3.19 17.11
CA ILE A 314 10.08 -3.32 16.73
C ILE A 314 9.61 -4.72 17.11
N VAL A 315 8.52 -4.80 17.83
CA VAL A 315 7.95 -6.06 18.33
C VAL A 315 6.56 -6.29 17.75
N GLY A 316 6.29 -7.47 17.22
CA GLY A 316 4.99 -7.87 16.70
C GLY A 316 4.54 -9.24 17.17
N VAL A 317 3.25 -9.41 17.36
CA VAL A 317 2.59 -10.71 17.58
C VAL A 317 1.41 -10.86 16.64
N ASN A 318 1.13 -12.09 16.19
CA ASN A 318 0.08 -12.36 15.21
C ASN A 318 -1.28 -12.80 15.82
N GLY A 319 -1.42 -12.68 17.13
CA GLY A 319 -2.67 -12.94 17.86
C GLY A 319 -3.05 -11.76 18.75
N THR A 320 -4.14 -11.89 19.51
CA THR A 320 -4.55 -10.86 20.49
C THR A 320 -3.46 -10.68 21.54
N LEU A 321 -2.93 -9.46 21.61
CA LEU A 321 -1.93 -9.10 22.59
C LEU A 321 -2.57 -8.99 23.98
N ASP A 322 -2.06 -9.79 24.92
CA ASP A 322 -2.55 -9.92 26.29
C ASP A 322 -1.54 -9.43 27.33
N MET A 323 -1.90 -9.52 28.60
CA MET A 323 -1.03 -9.15 29.71
C MET A 323 0.24 -10.01 29.83
N ALA A 324 0.28 -11.21 29.23
CA ALA A 324 1.51 -12.01 29.23
C ALA A 324 2.59 -11.36 28.37
N VAL A 325 2.22 -10.85 27.18
CA VAL A 325 3.13 -10.08 26.32
C VAL A 325 3.61 -8.79 27.02
N VAL A 326 2.68 -8.07 27.68
CA VAL A 326 3.04 -6.84 28.41
C VAL A 326 4.07 -7.12 29.51
N ARG A 327 3.87 -8.20 30.26
CA ARG A 327 4.82 -8.64 31.31
C ARG A 327 6.17 -9.06 30.74
N ALA A 328 6.17 -9.81 29.63
CA ALA A 328 7.42 -10.20 28.94
C ALA A 328 8.27 -8.99 28.56
N LEU A 329 7.63 -7.88 28.20
CA LEU A 329 8.28 -6.63 27.79
C LEU A 329 8.52 -5.64 28.95
N ALA A 330 8.25 -6.03 30.21
CA ALA A 330 8.46 -5.14 31.36
C ALA A 330 9.92 -4.70 31.46
N GLY A 331 10.16 -3.41 31.69
CA GLY A 331 11.52 -2.83 31.80
C GLY A 331 12.24 -2.62 30.45
N ILE A 332 11.75 -3.15 29.35
CA ILE A 332 12.40 -3.03 28.03
C ILE A 332 11.78 -1.86 27.27
N PHE A 333 12.61 -0.97 26.73
CA PHE A 333 12.16 0.04 25.79
C PHE A 333 11.95 -0.59 24.40
N VAL A 334 10.76 -0.42 23.82
CA VAL A 334 10.37 -0.86 22.49
C VAL A 334 9.89 0.35 21.70
N GLU A 335 10.37 0.53 20.48
CA GLU A 335 9.99 1.64 19.61
C GLU A 335 8.55 1.49 19.09
N ILE A 336 8.22 0.30 18.57
CA ILE A 336 6.88 -0.05 18.09
C ILE A 336 6.48 -1.40 18.67
N LEU A 337 5.23 -1.50 19.09
CA LEU A 337 4.54 -2.74 19.43
C LEU A 337 3.29 -2.86 18.56
N PHE A 338 3.11 -3.97 17.86
CA PHE A 338 1.95 -4.17 17.01
C PHE A 338 1.33 -5.57 17.14
N ALA A 339 0.02 -5.62 16.94
CA ALA A 339 -0.78 -6.83 16.96
C ALA A 339 -2.06 -6.63 16.14
N PRO A 340 -2.78 -7.70 15.73
CA PRO A 340 -4.08 -7.59 15.07
C PRO A 340 -5.20 -7.17 16.04
N ALA A 341 -5.04 -7.41 17.34
CA ALA A 341 -5.99 -7.03 18.39
C ALA A 341 -5.31 -6.92 19.75
N TYR A 342 -5.96 -6.27 20.70
CA TYR A 342 -5.47 -6.07 22.07
C TYR A 342 -6.53 -6.43 23.09
N ALA A 343 -6.16 -7.14 24.15
CA ALA A 343 -6.98 -7.25 25.35
C ALA A 343 -7.10 -5.87 26.01
N PRO A 344 -8.28 -5.47 26.51
CA PRO A 344 -8.50 -4.12 27.07
C PRO A 344 -7.54 -3.75 28.20
N ASP A 345 -7.31 -4.68 29.14
CA ASP A 345 -6.39 -4.52 30.26
C ASP A 345 -4.92 -4.37 29.81
N ALA A 346 -4.51 -5.12 28.80
CA ALA A 346 -3.18 -5.02 28.22
C ALA A 346 -2.96 -3.65 27.52
N LEU A 347 -3.94 -3.16 26.78
CA LEU A 347 -3.84 -1.86 26.14
C LEU A 347 -3.80 -0.71 27.16
N GLU A 348 -4.59 -0.81 28.22
CA GLU A 348 -4.56 0.16 29.31
C GLU A 348 -3.19 0.19 30.01
N GLU A 349 -2.64 -0.98 30.32
CA GLU A 349 -1.32 -1.11 30.95
C GLU A 349 -0.19 -0.59 30.05
N LEU A 350 -0.25 -0.84 28.73
CA LEU A 350 0.70 -0.27 27.77
C LEU A 350 0.64 1.26 27.75
N ARG A 351 -0.53 1.86 27.75
CA ARG A 351 -0.70 3.32 27.81
C ARG A 351 -0.12 3.91 29.10
N ARG A 352 -0.25 3.19 30.21
CA ARG A 352 0.25 3.61 31.53
C ARG A 352 1.77 3.52 31.61
N THR A 353 2.37 2.42 31.12
CA THR A 353 3.78 2.07 31.38
C THR A 353 4.72 2.36 30.22
N LYS A 354 4.24 2.32 28.99
CA LYS A 354 5.04 2.43 27.75
C LYS A 354 4.81 3.75 27.02
N LYS A 355 4.86 4.90 27.72
CA LYS A 355 4.52 6.23 27.18
C LYS A 355 5.24 6.63 25.88
N LYS A 356 6.45 6.11 25.64
CA LYS A 356 7.27 6.40 24.44
C LYS A 356 7.12 5.33 23.35
N CYS A 357 6.48 4.19 23.63
CA CYS A 357 6.24 3.13 22.66
C CYS A 357 5.07 3.50 21.77
N ARG A 358 5.21 3.30 20.48
CA ARG A 358 4.12 3.42 19.51
C ARG A 358 3.38 2.10 19.43
N VAL A 359 2.09 2.11 19.73
CA VAL A 359 1.24 0.91 19.72
C VAL A 359 0.32 0.95 18.52
N PHE A 360 0.38 -0.09 17.70
CA PHE A 360 -0.40 -0.18 16.47
C PHE A 360 -1.26 -1.43 16.42
N GLU A 361 -2.46 -1.26 15.91
CA GLU A 361 -3.29 -2.34 15.43
C GLU A 361 -3.10 -2.46 13.92
N VAL A 362 -2.79 -3.67 13.44
CA VAL A 362 -2.62 -3.95 12.01
C VAL A 362 -3.05 -5.39 11.72
N PRO A 363 -3.81 -5.63 10.64
CA PRO A 363 -4.18 -7.00 10.26
C PRO A 363 -2.93 -7.85 9.98
N CYS A 364 -2.90 -9.06 10.56
CA CYS A 364 -1.82 -10.03 10.39
C CYS A 364 -2.35 -11.25 9.62
N ASP A 365 -3.03 -11.01 8.49
CA ASP A 365 -3.57 -12.05 7.61
C ASP A 365 -2.83 -12.04 6.27
N ARG A 366 -2.04 -13.10 6.02
CA ARG A 366 -1.30 -13.28 4.75
C ARG A 366 -2.25 -13.41 3.55
N ALA A 367 -3.44 -14.00 3.73
CA ALA A 367 -4.40 -14.20 2.65
C ALA A 367 -5.00 -12.87 2.13
N ALA A 368 -4.93 -11.81 2.94
CA ALA A 368 -5.36 -10.47 2.55
C ALA A 368 -4.34 -9.73 1.65
N LEU A 369 -3.11 -10.25 1.50
CA LEU A 369 -2.11 -9.64 0.62
C LEU A 369 -2.48 -9.86 -0.86
N PRO A 370 -2.26 -8.85 -1.74
CA PRO A 370 -2.44 -9.03 -3.17
C PRO A 370 -1.53 -10.15 -3.73
N GLN A 371 -2.07 -10.99 -4.61
CA GLN A 371 -1.29 -12.07 -5.28
C GLN A 371 -0.14 -11.51 -6.15
N HIS A 372 -0.32 -10.30 -6.68
CA HIS A 372 0.66 -9.59 -7.50
C HIS A 372 1.08 -8.30 -6.78
N LEU A 373 1.98 -8.43 -5.84
CA LEU A 373 2.63 -7.31 -5.17
C LEU A 373 3.94 -6.99 -5.88
N ALA A 374 4.15 -5.74 -6.24
CA ALA A 374 5.41 -5.27 -6.81
C ALA A 374 6.23 -4.49 -5.76
N GLU A 375 7.53 -4.67 -5.80
CA GLU A 375 8.50 -3.92 -5.01
C GLU A 375 9.24 -2.94 -5.90
N TYR A 376 9.49 -1.73 -5.37
CA TYR A 376 10.17 -0.67 -6.08
C TYR A 376 11.34 -0.15 -5.26
N ARG A 377 12.48 0.07 -5.91
CA ARG A 377 13.67 0.62 -5.28
C ARG A 377 14.26 1.73 -6.14
N SER A 378 14.40 2.91 -5.57
CA SER A 378 15.11 4.01 -6.22
C SER A 378 16.59 3.69 -6.35
N VAL A 379 17.14 3.92 -7.54
CA VAL A 379 18.58 3.84 -7.82
C VAL A 379 19.01 5.12 -8.54
N LEU A 380 20.31 5.41 -8.58
CA LEU A 380 20.80 6.60 -9.25
C LEU A 380 20.41 6.57 -10.74
N GLY A 381 19.58 7.53 -11.14
CA GLY A 381 19.10 7.64 -12.52
C GLY A 381 17.93 6.76 -12.91
N GLY A 382 17.32 6.01 -11.97
CA GLY A 382 16.20 5.12 -12.31
C GLY A 382 15.44 4.52 -11.14
N LEU A 383 14.60 3.56 -11.47
CA LEU A 383 13.80 2.77 -10.55
C LEU A 383 13.91 1.29 -10.92
N LEU A 384 14.28 0.46 -9.97
CA LEU A 384 14.17 -0.99 -10.09
C LEU A 384 12.77 -1.40 -9.66
N ALA A 385 12.15 -2.28 -10.42
CA ALA A 385 10.88 -2.90 -10.11
C ALA A 385 11.02 -4.42 -10.19
N GLN A 386 10.40 -5.13 -9.26
CA GLN A 386 10.34 -6.60 -9.25
C GLN A 386 9.02 -7.06 -8.63
N SER A 387 8.62 -8.31 -8.88
CA SER A 387 7.59 -8.96 -8.09
C SER A 387 8.09 -9.18 -6.66
N ALA A 388 7.20 -9.02 -5.67
CA ALA A 388 7.55 -9.33 -4.28
C ALA A 388 7.86 -10.82 -4.12
N ASP A 389 8.81 -11.13 -3.26
CA ASP A 389 9.17 -12.50 -2.92
C ASP A 389 8.11 -13.12 -2.00
N LEU A 390 7.03 -13.64 -2.59
CA LEU A 390 5.93 -14.31 -1.89
C LEU A 390 6.05 -15.85 -1.92
N ALA A 391 7.10 -16.38 -2.55
CA ALA A 391 7.33 -17.83 -2.63
C ALA A 391 7.49 -18.42 -1.22
N ASP A 392 6.76 -19.49 -0.95
CA ASP A 392 6.91 -20.33 0.25
C ASP A 392 7.59 -21.66 -0.12
N LEU A 393 7.94 -22.46 0.89
CA LEU A 393 8.45 -23.79 0.69
C LEU A 393 7.41 -24.67 0.00
N ASP A 394 7.79 -25.23 -1.13
CA ASP A 394 7.06 -26.33 -1.75
C ASP A 394 7.66 -27.66 -1.28
N GLU A 395 6.97 -28.35 -0.40
CA GLU A 395 7.39 -29.62 0.18
C GLU A 395 7.70 -30.67 -0.89
N ALA A 396 7.01 -30.63 -2.05
CA ALA A 396 7.23 -31.58 -3.13
C ALA A 396 8.52 -31.31 -3.90
N SER A 397 9.02 -30.09 -3.85
CA SER A 397 10.28 -29.68 -4.53
C SER A 397 11.52 -29.85 -3.66
N LEU A 398 11.36 -30.09 -2.34
CA LEU A 398 12.47 -30.26 -1.41
C LEU A 398 13.26 -31.55 -1.72
N ARG A 399 14.57 -31.43 -1.84
CA ARG A 399 15.44 -32.56 -2.09
C ARG A 399 16.39 -32.79 -0.91
N THR A 400 16.29 -33.95 -0.27
CA THR A 400 17.34 -34.42 0.64
C THR A 400 18.51 -34.96 -0.18
N VAL A 401 19.69 -34.39 0.03
CA VAL A 401 20.89 -34.73 -0.77
C VAL A 401 22.01 -35.36 0.06
N SER A 402 21.96 -35.29 1.37
CA SER A 402 22.86 -35.98 2.29
C SER A 402 22.47 -37.45 2.48
N ARG A 403 23.38 -38.29 2.98
CA ARG A 403 23.13 -39.70 3.32
C ARG A 403 22.04 -39.82 4.39
N ARG A 404 22.11 -38.98 5.40
CA ARG A 404 21.09 -38.90 6.48
C ARG A 404 19.91 -38.02 6.02
N ALA A 405 18.73 -38.56 6.12
CA ALA A 405 17.53 -37.75 5.95
C ALA A 405 17.21 -36.98 7.25
N PRO A 406 16.60 -35.78 7.13
CA PRO A 406 16.15 -35.05 8.32
C PRO A 406 15.01 -35.81 9.02
N THR A 407 15.03 -35.81 10.35
CA THR A 407 13.93 -36.30 11.17
C THR A 407 12.68 -35.40 11.01
N PRO A 408 11.48 -35.86 11.41
CA PRO A 408 10.29 -35.01 11.41
C PRO A 408 10.46 -33.70 12.21
N ALA A 409 11.14 -33.76 13.36
CA ALA A 409 11.41 -32.57 14.18
C ALA A 409 12.35 -31.59 13.48
N GLU A 410 13.42 -32.10 12.83
CA GLU A 410 14.33 -31.29 12.04
C GLU A 410 13.61 -30.66 10.83
N ARG A 411 12.69 -31.35 10.18
CA ARG A 411 11.90 -30.79 9.06
C ARG A 411 11.06 -29.60 9.51
N GLU A 412 10.41 -29.68 10.65
CA GLU A 412 9.67 -28.55 11.22
C GLU A 412 10.59 -27.37 11.56
N ALA A 413 11.73 -27.65 12.19
CA ALA A 413 12.74 -26.65 12.51
C ALA A 413 13.32 -26.00 11.24
N LEU A 414 13.65 -26.80 10.21
CA LEU A 414 14.16 -26.28 8.92
C LEU A 414 13.15 -25.38 8.21
N ARG A 415 11.85 -25.69 8.26
CA ARG A 415 10.79 -24.86 7.71
C ARG A 415 10.72 -23.50 8.43
N PHE A 416 10.77 -23.52 9.75
CA PHE A 416 10.80 -22.30 10.57
C PHE A 416 12.07 -21.48 10.27
N ALA A 417 13.25 -22.12 10.30
CA ALA A 417 14.53 -21.47 10.02
C ALA A 417 14.54 -20.81 8.64
N TRP A 418 14.01 -21.50 7.62
CA TRP A 418 13.93 -21.01 6.25
C TRP A 418 13.11 -19.73 6.12
N ARG A 419 11.90 -19.70 6.73
CA ARG A 419 11.05 -18.50 6.75
C ARG A 419 11.73 -17.32 7.43
N VAL A 420 12.51 -17.55 8.50
CA VAL A 420 13.28 -16.49 9.15
C VAL A 420 14.44 -16.03 8.26
N ALA A 421 15.18 -16.95 7.63
CA ALA A 421 16.31 -16.62 6.77
C ALA A 421 15.89 -15.76 5.55
N LYS A 422 14.72 -16.00 4.97
CA LYS A 422 14.10 -15.19 3.91
C LYS A 422 13.97 -13.70 4.29
N HIS A 423 13.82 -13.39 5.58
CA HIS A 423 13.65 -12.03 6.08
C HIS A 423 14.92 -11.42 6.68
N ALA A 424 16.04 -12.12 6.65
CA ALA A 424 17.34 -11.60 7.08
C ALA A 424 18.11 -11.03 5.88
N LYS A 425 18.91 -9.98 6.14
CA LYS A 425 19.76 -9.38 5.09
C LYS A 425 20.87 -10.32 4.65
N SER A 426 21.07 -10.45 3.34
CA SER A 426 22.08 -11.28 2.72
C SER A 426 23.50 -10.77 3.01
N ASN A 427 24.51 -11.65 3.16
CA ASN A 427 24.39 -13.08 3.37
C ASN A 427 23.78 -13.38 4.74
N ALA A 428 22.82 -14.32 4.80
CA ALA A 428 22.13 -14.68 6.02
C ALA A 428 22.35 -16.14 6.42
N ILE A 429 22.68 -16.36 7.69
CA ILE A 429 22.69 -17.66 8.35
C ILE A 429 21.84 -17.58 9.61
N VAL A 430 20.89 -18.48 9.75
CA VAL A 430 19.96 -18.54 10.87
C VAL A 430 20.04 -19.91 11.53
N LEU A 431 20.30 -19.94 12.83
CA LEU A 431 20.25 -21.15 13.66
C LEU A 431 18.96 -21.14 14.47
N THR A 432 18.22 -22.24 14.46
CA THR A 432 16.96 -22.37 15.18
C THR A 432 16.82 -23.71 15.88
N THR A 433 16.05 -23.72 16.95
CA THR A 433 15.34 -24.93 17.38
C THR A 433 14.05 -25.08 16.55
N ARG A 434 13.15 -25.98 16.95
CA ARG A 434 11.85 -26.17 16.30
C ARG A 434 10.99 -24.89 16.27
N ASP A 435 11.12 -24.03 17.29
CA ASP A 435 10.19 -22.93 17.53
C ASP A 435 10.84 -21.64 18.06
N GLN A 436 12.18 -21.56 18.02
CA GLN A 436 12.91 -20.39 18.50
C GLN A 436 14.19 -20.17 17.68
N VAL A 437 14.45 -18.94 17.30
CA VAL A 437 15.74 -18.50 16.78
C VAL A 437 16.77 -18.56 17.89
N VAL A 438 17.92 -19.15 17.59
CA VAL A 438 19.07 -19.29 18.51
C VAL A 438 20.15 -18.31 18.14
N GLY A 439 20.43 -18.13 16.84
CA GLY A 439 21.43 -17.19 16.39
C GLY A 439 21.17 -16.72 14.96
N VAL A 440 21.50 -15.45 14.68
CA VAL A 440 21.39 -14.85 13.36
C VAL A 440 22.68 -14.16 13.00
N GLY A 441 23.24 -14.50 11.84
CA GLY A 441 24.27 -13.73 11.15
C GLY A 441 23.70 -13.18 9.86
N ALA A 442 23.66 -11.85 9.71
CA ALA A 442 23.00 -11.18 8.61
C ALA A 442 23.85 -10.04 8.04
N GLY A 443 23.68 -9.74 6.76
CA GLY A 443 24.29 -8.58 6.10
C GLY A 443 25.81 -8.64 5.95
N GLN A 444 26.39 -9.83 5.96
CA GLN A 444 27.85 -10.00 5.83
C GLN A 444 28.27 -10.18 4.38
N MET A 445 29.48 -9.70 4.03
CA MET A 445 30.04 -9.79 2.69
C MET A 445 30.38 -11.23 2.30
N ASN A 446 30.62 -12.10 3.26
CA ASN A 446 30.82 -13.52 3.02
C ASN A 446 29.96 -14.38 3.97
N ARG A 447 29.65 -15.59 3.57
CA ARG A 447 28.72 -16.48 4.27
C ARG A 447 29.33 -17.10 5.53
N VAL A 448 30.63 -17.36 5.52
CA VAL A 448 31.31 -17.94 6.68
C VAL A 448 31.32 -16.98 7.88
N ASP A 449 31.43 -15.68 7.65
CA ASP A 449 31.33 -14.71 8.74
C ASP A 449 29.91 -14.62 9.28
N SER A 450 28.87 -14.72 8.43
CA SER A 450 27.49 -14.86 8.89
C SER A 450 27.32 -16.11 9.79
N ALA A 451 27.90 -17.23 9.40
CA ALA A 451 27.88 -18.45 10.22
C ALA A 451 28.55 -18.24 11.58
N ARG A 452 29.76 -17.65 11.60
CA ARG A 452 30.49 -17.32 12.84
C ARG A 452 29.70 -16.38 13.73
N ILE A 453 29.11 -15.31 13.17
CA ILE A 453 28.31 -14.35 13.91
C ILE A 453 27.06 -15.02 14.51
N ALA A 454 26.36 -15.88 13.77
CA ALA A 454 25.19 -16.59 14.29
C ALA A 454 25.57 -17.44 15.53
N VAL A 455 26.65 -18.19 15.45
CA VAL A 455 27.16 -19.01 16.58
C VAL A 455 27.63 -18.14 17.74
N MET A 456 28.41 -17.11 17.45
CA MET A 456 28.94 -16.18 18.47
C MET A 456 27.82 -15.53 19.27
N ARG A 457 26.80 -15.00 18.57
CA ARG A 457 25.64 -14.32 19.19
C ARG A 457 24.82 -15.25 20.07
N ALA A 458 24.62 -16.49 19.63
CA ALA A 458 23.96 -17.52 20.43
C ALA A 458 24.67 -17.73 21.77
N HIS A 459 26.01 -17.92 21.73
CA HIS A 459 26.82 -18.16 22.92
C HIS A 459 26.86 -16.93 23.84
N GLU A 460 26.97 -15.72 23.31
CA GLU A 460 26.98 -14.48 24.11
C GLU A 460 25.70 -14.30 24.94
N VAL A 461 24.54 -14.79 24.47
CA VAL A 461 23.29 -14.72 25.22
C VAL A 461 22.95 -16.00 25.99
N GLY A 462 23.86 -16.98 25.97
CA GLY A 462 23.74 -18.24 26.73
C GLY A 462 22.78 -19.24 26.11
N LEU A 463 22.52 -19.15 24.79
CA LEU A 463 21.72 -20.12 24.07
C LEU A 463 22.61 -21.24 23.51
N GLU A 464 22.11 -22.49 23.62
CA GLU A 464 22.82 -23.67 23.12
C GLU A 464 22.61 -23.80 21.61
N THR A 465 23.72 -23.97 20.88
CA THR A 465 23.69 -24.23 19.42
C THR A 465 23.61 -25.71 19.08
N ARG A 466 23.82 -26.59 20.06
CA ARG A 466 23.68 -28.03 19.90
C ARG A 466 22.22 -28.39 19.59
N ASP A 467 22.08 -29.37 18.70
CA ASP A 467 20.77 -29.88 18.25
C ASP A 467 19.87 -28.81 17.55
N THR A 468 20.48 -27.72 17.07
CA THR A 468 19.81 -26.73 16.21
C THR A 468 19.82 -27.20 14.76
N VAL A 469 19.03 -26.49 13.93
CA VAL A 469 19.12 -26.55 12.47
C VAL A 469 19.59 -25.21 11.92
N CYS A 470 20.17 -25.25 10.71
CA CYS A 470 20.68 -24.07 10.03
C CYS A 470 19.86 -23.79 8.75
N ALA A 471 19.49 -22.54 8.50
CA ALA A 471 19.04 -22.07 7.20
C ALA A 471 20.00 -21.04 6.62
N SER A 472 20.21 -21.09 5.30
CA SER A 472 21.02 -20.15 4.56
C SER A 472 20.20 -19.59 3.39
N ASP A 473 20.13 -18.26 3.24
CA ASP A 473 19.36 -17.55 2.21
C ASP A 473 19.78 -17.86 0.77
N ALA A 474 21.02 -18.39 0.60
CA ALA A 474 21.59 -18.84 -0.67
C ALA A 474 22.51 -20.04 -0.47
N PHE A 475 23.09 -20.58 -1.55
CA PHE A 475 24.01 -21.71 -1.51
C PHE A 475 25.29 -21.39 -0.71
N PHE A 476 25.93 -22.43 -0.19
CA PHE A 476 27.29 -22.34 0.35
C PHE A 476 28.30 -22.40 -0.81
N PRO A 477 29.13 -21.35 -1.02
CA PRO A 477 30.14 -21.38 -2.08
C PRO A 477 31.30 -22.35 -1.77
N PHE A 478 31.55 -22.61 -0.48
CA PHE A 478 32.57 -23.50 0.06
C PHE A 478 32.02 -24.20 1.31
N ARG A 479 32.66 -25.27 1.73
CA ARG A 479 32.27 -26.04 2.91
C ARG A 479 32.48 -25.29 4.24
N ASP A 480 33.32 -24.24 4.27
CA ASP A 480 33.75 -23.51 5.48
C ASP A 480 32.60 -22.97 6.31
N GLY A 481 31.57 -22.38 5.67
CA GLY A 481 30.39 -21.90 6.38
C GLY A 481 29.54 -23.03 6.97
N LEU A 482 29.45 -24.17 6.28
CA LEU A 482 28.79 -25.37 6.79
C LEU A 482 29.58 -25.98 7.97
N ASP A 483 30.89 -26.08 7.84
CA ASP A 483 31.74 -26.61 8.90
C ASP A 483 31.59 -25.83 10.21
N VAL A 484 31.51 -24.50 10.15
CA VAL A 484 31.29 -23.64 11.33
C VAL A 484 29.99 -24.00 12.06
N VAL A 485 28.87 -24.13 11.34
CA VAL A 485 27.58 -24.43 12.00
C VAL A 485 27.49 -25.89 12.45
N ALA A 486 28.13 -26.81 11.74
CA ALA A 486 28.23 -28.21 12.15
C ALA A 486 29.09 -28.37 13.43
N GLU A 487 30.23 -27.68 13.52
CA GLU A 487 31.09 -27.68 14.72
C GLU A 487 30.36 -27.07 15.92
N ALA A 488 29.47 -26.12 15.71
CA ALA A 488 28.60 -25.56 16.74
C ALA A 488 27.47 -26.51 17.16
N GLY A 489 27.30 -27.67 16.48
CA GLY A 489 26.33 -28.70 16.85
C GLY A 489 25.00 -28.64 16.11
N ALA A 490 24.90 -27.90 15.01
CA ALA A 490 23.74 -27.97 14.13
C ALA A 490 23.66 -29.35 13.45
N THR A 491 22.46 -29.95 13.45
CA THR A 491 22.24 -31.31 12.96
C THR A 491 21.66 -31.38 11.57
N ALA A 492 21.06 -30.33 11.08
CA ALA A 492 20.49 -30.25 9.73
C ALA A 492 20.65 -28.87 9.12
N VAL A 493 20.68 -28.81 7.79
CA VAL A 493 20.81 -27.55 7.04
C VAL A 493 19.83 -27.52 5.86
N ILE A 494 19.27 -26.31 5.60
CA ILE A 494 18.45 -26.03 4.42
C ILE A 494 19.01 -24.83 3.66
N HIS A 495 19.15 -24.97 2.34
CA HIS A 495 19.61 -23.91 1.43
C HIS A 495 19.17 -24.21 -0.02
N PRO A 496 19.27 -23.24 -0.95
CA PRO A 496 18.78 -23.48 -2.32
C PRO A 496 19.61 -24.48 -3.15
N GLY A 497 20.90 -24.68 -2.83
CA GLY A 497 21.82 -25.37 -3.75
C GLY A 497 22.15 -24.54 -4.99
N GLY A 498 22.80 -25.14 -5.97
CA GLY A 498 23.16 -24.54 -7.25
C GLY A 498 24.57 -23.93 -7.29
N SER A 499 25.43 -24.27 -6.33
CA SER A 499 26.86 -23.97 -6.37
C SER A 499 27.59 -24.99 -7.27
N LEU A 500 28.63 -24.54 -7.95
CA LEU A 500 29.58 -25.45 -8.63
C LEU A 500 30.28 -26.43 -7.66
N ARG A 501 30.24 -26.15 -6.37
CA ARG A 501 30.82 -26.93 -5.29
C ARG A 501 29.80 -27.61 -4.39
N ASP A 502 28.57 -27.79 -4.84
CA ASP A 502 27.54 -28.49 -4.05
C ASP A 502 27.99 -29.88 -3.61
N GLU A 503 28.71 -30.63 -4.46
CA GLU A 503 29.26 -31.96 -4.11
C GLU A 503 30.22 -31.88 -2.91
N GLU A 504 31.08 -30.85 -2.83
CA GLU A 504 32.01 -30.64 -1.72
C GLU A 504 31.22 -30.35 -0.43
N VAL A 505 30.18 -29.53 -0.53
CA VAL A 505 29.35 -29.12 0.62
C VAL A 505 28.48 -30.27 1.11
N ILE A 506 27.91 -31.09 0.19
CA ILE A 506 27.15 -32.30 0.51
C ILE A 506 28.04 -33.31 1.22
N LYS A 507 29.27 -33.52 0.71
CA LYS A 507 30.25 -34.40 1.34
C LYS A 507 30.62 -33.94 2.76
N ALA A 508 30.74 -32.61 2.98
CA ALA A 508 31.03 -32.08 4.31
C ALA A 508 29.85 -32.34 5.27
N ALA A 509 28.60 -32.24 4.80
CA ALA A 509 27.42 -32.61 5.58
C ALA A 509 27.43 -34.10 5.97
N ASP A 510 27.75 -34.96 5.00
CA ASP A 510 27.87 -36.40 5.24
C ASP A 510 28.99 -36.78 6.23
N GLU A 511 30.13 -36.07 6.18
CA GLU A 511 31.26 -36.25 7.10
C GLU A 511 30.89 -35.89 8.56
N ARG A 512 29.90 -34.98 8.71
CA ARG A 512 29.43 -34.47 10.01
C ARG A 512 28.09 -35.11 10.47
N ASP A 513 27.61 -36.13 9.75
CA ASP A 513 26.30 -36.77 9.96
C ASP A 513 25.13 -35.74 9.99
N MET A 514 25.25 -34.65 9.20
CA MET A 514 24.28 -33.60 9.08
C MET A 514 23.31 -33.87 7.94
N ALA A 515 22.00 -33.71 8.18
CA ALA A 515 21.00 -33.77 7.11
C ALA A 515 21.04 -32.48 6.27
N MET A 516 21.00 -32.63 4.95
CA MET A 516 20.98 -31.47 4.03
C MET A 516 19.78 -31.52 3.10
N VAL A 517 19.04 -30.43 3.06
CA VAL A 517 17.86 -30.23 2.23
C VAL A 517 18.06 -29.06 1.29
N LEU A 518 17.81 -29.28 0.00
CA LEU A 518 17.85 -28.24 -1.03
C LEU A 518 16.44 -27.79 -1.41
N THR A 519 16.23 -26.47 -1.49
CA THR A 519 14.94 -25.85 -1.83
C THR A 519 14.81 -25.52 -3.32
N GLY A 520 15.94 -25.32 -4.03
CA GLY A 520 15.95 -24.82 -5.40
C GLY A 520 15.56 -23.34 -5.56
N ILE A 521 15.15 -22.68 -4.48
CA ILE A 521 14.71 -21.27 -4.46
C ILE A 521 15.63 -20.46 -3.53
N ARG A 522 16.14 -19.33 -4.02
CA ARG A 522 16.98 -18.39 -3.28
C ARG A 522 16.15 -17.20 -2.80
N HIS A 523 16.42 -16.72 -1.58
CA HIS A 523 15.77 -15.56 -0.99
C HIS A 523 16.77 -14.44 -0.62
N PHE A 524 17.38 -13.81 -1.62
CA PHE A 524 18.26 -12.67 -1.36
C PHE A 524 17.45 -11.43 -0.96
N ARG A 525 17.92 -10.76 0.09
CA ARG A 525 17.36 -9.48 0.57
C ARG A 525 18.49 -8.48 0.85
N HIS A 526 18.62 -7.47 0.03
CA HIS A 526 19.62 -6.41 0.15
C HIS A 526 19.06 -5.14 0.77
#